data_95b4ab8c502beb1d49979638336010ec
#
_entry.id   95b4ab8c502beb1d49979638336010ec
#
_cell.length_a   1.000
_cell.length_b   1.000
_cell.length_c   1.000
_cell.angle_alpha   90.00
_cell.angle_beta   90.00
_cell.angle_gamma   90.00
#
_symmetry.space_group_name_H-M   'P 1'
#
loop_
_entity.id
_entity.type
_entity.pdbx_description
1 polymer ?
#
loop_
_entity_poly.entity_id
_entity_poly.type
_entity_poly.pdbx_seq_one_letter_code
_entity_poly.pdbx_strand_id
1 'polypeptide(L)'
;MAAVQKKGLFSLSGKNQRKNGFSTRDNQLPNLKSEFESKESDLLTEAYNITETSQVGRKVIYQNTYQNSPDIRFPVKDVEKIIRHVLEENFSGEKYDSETCREKSKNVSHIIKERVKQLKIPRYKLVTVVHVGENQGQDVKIASQCLWNCEFDRSATASWMNPYLFAQGTVFGIYFE
;
A
#
# COMPACT_ATOMS: atom_id res chain seq x y z
N MET A 1 34.44 42.26 -25.05
CA MET A 1 33.76 43.56 -25.24
C MET A 1 32.44 43.52 -24.47
N ALA A 2 32.41 44.39 -23.44
CA ALA A 2 31.36 45.26 -22.95
C ALA A 2 30.05 44.58 -22.51
N ALA A 3 29.79 44.40 -21.26
CA ALA A 3 29.35 45.29 -20.18
C ALA A 3 28.15 46.19 -20.54
N VAL A 4 27.02 46.01 -19.79
CA VAL A 4 26.27 47.15 -19.20
C VAL A 4 25.35 46.65 -18.05
N GLN A 5 25.60 47.21 -16.89
CA GLN A 5 24.71 47.21 -15.71
C GLN A 5 23.53 48.15 -15.92
N LYS A 6 22.40 47.92 -15.21
CA LYS A 6 21.67 49.04 -14.61
C LYS A 6 20.88 48.60 -13.36
N LYS A 7 21.21 49.32 -12.29
CA LYS A 7 20.52 49.38 -11.00
C LYS A 7 19.19 50.13 -11.12
N GLY A 8 18.26 49.82 -10.25
CA GLY A 8 17.05 50.62 -10.00
C GLY A 8 16.57 50.40 -8.58
N LEU A 9 17.04 51.19 -7.66
CA LEU A 9 16.52 51.38 -6.30
C LEU A 9 15.24 52.26 -6.38
N PHE A 10 14.19 51.85 -5.75
CA PHE A 10 13.15 52.77 -5.34
C PHE A 10 12.72 52.51 -3.89
N SER A 11 13.14 53.49 -3.06
CA SER A 11 12.67 53.71 -1.70
C SER A 11 11.53 54.73 -1.77
N LEU A 12 10.45 54.45 -1.12
CA LEU A 12 9.49 55.48 -0.72
C LEU A 12 8.95 55.17 0.69
N SER A 13 9.33 56.04 1.57
CA SER A 13 8.86 56.26 2.93
C SER A 13 7.45 56.91 2.86
N GLY A 14 6.53 56.44 3.69
CA GLY A 14 5.24 57.05 3.88
C GLY A 14 4.68 56.72 5.27
N LYS A 15 4.97 57.55 6.25
CA LYS A 15 4.33 57.57 7.57
C LYS A 15 2.86 58.01 7.39
N ASN A 16 1.92 57.26 7.93
CA ASN A 16 0.63 57.82 8.35
C ASN A 16 0.13 57.15 9.61
N GLN A 17 0.15 57.89 10.70
CA GLN A 17 -0.50 57.53 11.97
C GLN A 17 -2.00 57.79 11.84
N ARG A 18 -2.83 56.78 12.12
CA ARG A 18 -4.21 56.99 12.61
C ARG A 18 -4.44 56.05 13.78
N LYS A 19 -4.58 56.66 14.95
CA LYS A 19 -5.11 56.04 16.15
C LYS A 19 -6.62 55.87 15.93
N ASN A 20 -7.09 54.62 16.02
CA ASN A 20 -8.50 54.38 16.39
C ASN A 20 -8.47 53.14 17.32
N GLY A 21 -8.91 53.39 18.55
CA GLY A 21 -9.13 52.35 19.54
C GLY A 21 -10.28 51.46 19.09
N PHE A 22 -10.07 50.19 19.17
CA PHE A 22 -11.13 49.20 19.05
C PHE A 22 -11.02 48.19 20.18
N SER A 23 -12.09 48.07 20.90
CA SER A 23 -12.38 47.21 22.04
C SER A 23 -11.97 45.77 21.75
N THR A 24 -11.16 45.18 22.61
CA THR A 24 -10.89 43.76 22.69
C THR A 24 -12.17 43.02 23.06
N ARG A 25 -12.78 42.37 22.11
CA ARG A 25 -13.67 41.23 22.37
C ARG A 25 -12.80 39.96 22.29
N ASP A 26 -12.70 39.29 23.41
CA ASP A 26 -12.11 37.97 23.52
C ASP A 26 -12.89 36.97 22.66
N ASN A 27 -12.45 36.76 21.44
CA ASN A 27 -12.87 35.62 20.65
C ASN A 27 -11.95 34.47 21.01
N GLN A 28 -12.38 33.65 21.99
CA GLN A 28 -11.84 32.29 22.16
C GLN A 28 -12.10 31.53 20.87
N LEU A 29 -11.03 31.32 20.09
CA LEU A 29 -11.05 30.34 19.01
C LEU A 29 -11.26 28.95 19.65
N PRO A 30 -12.23 28.16 19.17
CA PRO A 30 -12.39 26.79 19.64
C PRO A 30 -11.12 26.01 19.32
N ASN A 31 -10.68 25.19 20.27
CA ASN A 31 -9.48 24.38 20.19
C ASN A 31 -9.65 23.29 19.10
N LEU A 32 -9.35 23.63 17.86
CA LEU A 32 -9.44 22.73 16.70
C LEU A 32 -8.66 21.43 16.83
N LYS A 33 -7.65 21.41 17.70
CA LYS A 33 -6.90 20.16 17.99
C LYS A 33 -7.71 19.12 18.74
N SER A 34 -8.46 19.54 19.76
CA SER A 34 -9.27 18.60 20.57
C SER A 34 -10.46 18.02 19.79
N GLU A 35 -11.05 18.81 18.87
CA GLU A 35 -12.10 18.30 17.97
C GLU A 35 -11.57 17.34 16.90
N PHE A 36 -10.31 17.53 16.45
CA PHE A 36 -9.71 16.64 15.47
C PHE A 36 -9.33 15.29 16.11
N GLU A 37 -8.73 15.31 17.31
CA GLU A 37 -8.37 14.11 18.05
C GLU A 37 -9.60 13.29 18.49
N SER A 38 -10.71 13.95 18.85
CA SER A 38 -11.96 13.24 19.19
C SER A 38 -12.59 12.58 17.97
N LYS A 39 -12.61 13.24 16.81
CA LYS A 39 -13.15 12.67 15.57
C LYS A 39 -12.29 11.50 15.05
N GLU A 40 -10.98 11.56 15.21
CA GLU A 40 -10.08 10.47 14.82
C GLU A 40 -10.28 9.23 15.71
N SER A 41 -10.48 9.41 17.02
CA SER A 41 -10.81 8.31 17.93
C SER A 41 -12.17 7.69 17.63
N ASP A 42 -13.17 8.50 17.28
CA ASP A 42 -14.51 8.02 16.95
C ASP A 42 -14.51 7.22 15.62
N LEU A 43 -13.77 7.69 14.61
CA LEU A 43 -13.60 6.99 13.34
C LEU A 43 -12.84 5.67 13.50
N LEU A 44 -11.84 5.61 14.36
CA LEU A 44 -11.12 4.38 14.68
C LEU A 44 -12.01 3.39 15.44
N THR A 45 -12.86 3.87 16.32
CA THR A 45 -13.81 3.05 17.09
C THR A 45 -14.93 2.52 16.17
N GLU A 46 -15.45 3.35 15.25
CA GLU A 46 -16.42 2.88 14.24
C GLU A 46 -15.80 1.85 13.29
N ALA A 47 -14.57 2.08 12.81
CA ALA A 47 -13.85 1.13 11.96
C ALA A 47 -13.60 -0.21 12.68
N TYR A 48 -13.28 -0.19 13.98
CA TYR A 48 -13.12 -1.39 14.80
C TYR A 48 -14.46 -2.13 14.96
N ASN A 49 -15.55 -1.42 15.24
CA ASN A 49 -16.88 -2.00 15.42
C ASN A 49 -17.48 -2.55 14.12
N ILE A 50 -17.17 -1.94 12.95
CA ILE A 50 -17.61 -2.43 11.63
C ILE A 50 -16.90 -3.76 11.29
N THR A 51 -15.66 -3.96 11.74
CA THR A 51 -14.95 -5.23 11.56
C THR A 51 -15.49 -6.35 12.46
N GLU A 52 -16.08 -6.04 13.59
CA GLU A 52 -16.67 -7.06 14.47
C GLU A 52 -18.10 -7.49 14.07
N THR A 53 -18.88 -6.62 13.43
CA THR A 53 -20.30 -6.91 13.12
C THR A 53 -20.54 -7.63 11.81
N SER A 54 -19.56 -7.82 10.94
CA SER A 54 -19.75 -8.44 9.62
C SER A 54 -19.32 -9.91 9.51
N GLN A 55 -18.95 -10.57 10.61
CA GLN A 55 -18.61 -12.00 10.60
C GLN A 55 -19.27 -12.76 11.76
N VAL A 56 -20.60 -12.99 11.66
CA VAL A 56 -21.18 -14.18 12.29
C VAL A 56 -20.79 -15.41 11.44
N GLY A 57 -19.49 -15.55 11.19
CA GLY A 57 -18.89 -16.75 10.67
C GLY A 57 -18.50 -17.63 11.86
N ARG A 58 -18.87 -18.90 11.82
CA ARG A 58 -18.47 -19.92 12.80
C ARG A 58 -17.01 -19.70 13.16
N LYS A 59 -16.71 -19.35 14.42
CA LYS A 59 -15.36 -19.27 14.95
C LYS A 59 -14.74 -20.65 14.82
N VAL A 60 -13.94 -20.86 13.81
CA VAL A 60 -13.24 -22.14 13.62
C VAL A 60 -12.18 -22.19 14.71
N ILE A 61 -12.44 -22.99 15.74
CA ILE A 61 -11.46 -23.27 16.79
C ILE A 61 -10.55 -24.36 16.23
N TYR A 62 -9.35 -23.96 15.84
CA TYR A 62 -8.31 -24.91 15.44
C TYR A 62 -7.79 -25.58 16.73
N GLN A 63 -7.81 -26.90 16.75
CA GLN A 63 -7.14 -27.66 17.79
C GLN A 63 -5.63 -27.53 17.59
N ASN A 64 -4.88 -27.40 18.69
CA ASN A 64 -3.41 -27.47 18.62
C ASN A 64 -3.01 -28.88 18.18
N THR A 65 -2.47 -29.01 17.00
CA THR A 65 -2.15 -30.30 16.42
C THR A 65 -0.67 -30.66 16.53
N TYR A 66 0.16 -29.79 17.10
CA TYR A 66 1.61 -30.00 17.28
C TYR A 66 2.33 -30.51 16.03
N GLN A 67 1.85 -30.09 14.85
CA GLN A 67 2.45 -30.48 13.58
C GLN A 67 3.60 -29.52 13.23
N ASN A 68 4.82 -29.92 13.54
CA ASN A 68 6.02 -29.08 13.39
C ASN A 68 6.50 -28.95 11.95
N SER A 69 5.96 -29.73 11.01
CA SER A 69 6.34 -29.68 9.60
C SER A 69 5.15 -29.80 8.67
N PRO A 70 5.16 -29.15 7.50
CA PRO A 70 4.07 -29.24 6.53
C PRO A 70 4.10 -30.58 5.79
N ASP A 71 2.92 -31.22 5.63
CA ASP A 71 2.78 -32.41 4.78
C ASP A 71 3.01 -32.07 3.30
N ILE A 72 2.53 -30.90 2.90
CA ILE A 72 2.65 -30.38 1.53
C ILE A 72 3.46 -29.07 1.59
N ARG A 73 4.61 -29.07 0.92
CA ARG A 73 5.43 -27.86 0.82
C ARG A 73 4.79 -26.84 -0.13
N PHE A 74 5.05 -25.57 0.11
CA PHE A 74 4.57 -24.47 -0.73
C PHE A 74 5.04 -24.64 -2.18
N PRO A 75 4.13 -24.74 -3.19
CA PRO A 75 4.47 -25.05 -4.58
C PRO A 75 4.89 -23.78 -5.32
N VAL A 76 6.13 -23.33 -5.13
CA VAL A 76 6.68 -22.09 -5.68
C VAL A 76 6.42 -21.96 -7.19
N LYS A 77 6.73 -22.99 -7.98
CA LYS A 77 6.60 -22.97 -9.45
C LYS A 77 5.17 -22.76 -9.94
N ASP A 78 4.20 -23.37 -9.26
CA ASP A 78 2.79 -23.23 -9.66
C ASP A 78 2.24 -21.86 -9.25
N VAL A 79 2.69 -21.36 -8.10
CA VAL A 79 2.34 -20.00 -7.67
C VAL A 79 2.96 -18.95 -8.61
N GLU A 80 4.19 -19.12 -9.07
CA GLU A 80 4.83 -18.25 -10.07
C GLU A 80 4.04 -18.20 -11.39
N LYS A 81 3.55 -19.34 -11.87
CA LYS A 81 2.70 -19.43 -13.06
C LYS A 81 1.39 -18.65 -12.86
N ILE A 82 0.75 -18.82 -11.69
CA ILE A 82 -0.48 -18.11 -11.34
C ILE A 82 -0.23 -16.61 -11.33
N ILE A 83 0.84 -16.15 -10.67
CA ILE A 83 1.19 -14.73 -10.62
C ILE A 83 1.37 -14.17 -12.03
N ARG A 84 2.19 -14.82 -12.86
CA ARG A 84 2.48 -14.37 -14.23
C ARG A 84 1.20 -14.27 -15.05
N HIS A 85 0.36 -15.29 -15.01
CA HIS A 85 -0.90 -15.31 -15.75
C HIS A 85 -1.84 -14.20 -15.31
N VAL A 86 -1.99 -13.96 -14.01
CA VAL A 86 -2.84 -12.88 -13.50
C VAL A 86 -2.30 -11.51 -13.88
N LEU A 87 -0.98 -11.30 -13.82
CA LEU A 87 -0.38 -10.03 -14.24
C LEU A 87 -0.59 -9.77 -15.72
N GLU A 88 -0.36 -10.77 -16.57
CA GLU A 88 -0.59 -10.68 -18.00
C GLU A 88 -2.05 -10.39 -18.35
N GLU A 89 -2.99 -11.10 -17.74
CA GLU A 89 -4.43 -10.94 -17.93
C GLU A 89 -4.92 -9.52 -17.58
N ASN A 90 -4.38 -8.91 -16.53
CA ASN A 90 -4.85 -7.62 -16.01
C ASN A 90 -4.11 -6.41 -16.58
N PHE A 91 -2.86 -6.56 -17.03
CA PHE A 91 -2.03 -5.44 -17.49
C PHE A 91 -1.71 -5.49 -18.99
N SER A 92 -2.17 -6.52 -19.72
CA SER A 92 -1.96 -6.61 -21.17
C SER A 92 -2.64 -5.45 -21.90
N GLY A 93 -1.87 -4.70 -22.72
CA GLY A 93 -2.38 -3.57 -23.48
C GLY A 93 -2.64 -2.28 -22.68
N GLU A 94 -2.44 -2.29 -21.37
CA GLU A 94 -2.66 -1.13 -20.52
C GLU A 94 -1.50 -0.14 -20.61
N LYS A 95 -1.84 1.16 -20.53
CA LYS A 95 -0.89 2.24 -20.31
C LYS A 95 -0.81 2.57 -18.83
N TYR A 96 0.34 3.10 -18.41
CA TYR A 96 0.49 3.51 -17.03
C TYR A 96 -0.35 4.77 -16.74
N ASP A 97 -1.22 4.68 -15.75
CA ASP A 97 -1.91 5.78 -15.09
C ASP A 97 -1.89 5.55 -13.58
N SER A 98 -1.43 6.53 -12.83
CA SER A 98 -1.13 6.36 -11.40
C SER A 98 -2.35 5.93 -10.59
N GLU A 99 -3.51 6.55 -10.81
CA GLU A 99 -4.71 6.25 -10.01
C GLU A 99 -5.33 4.91 -10.41
N THR A 100 -5.44 4.65 -11.71
CA THR A 100 -5.93 3.37 -12.23
C THR A 100 -5.03 2.21 -11.80
N CYS A 101 -3.70 2.37 -11.90
CA CYS A 101 -2.74 1.35 -11.48
C CYS A 101 -2.77 1.10 -9.98
N ARG A 102 -3.02 2.13 -9.16
CA ARG A 102 -3.19 2.02 -7.71
C ARG A 102 -4.38 1.12 -7.34
N GLU A 103 -5.53 1.35 -7.93
CA GLU A 103 -6.72 0.52 -7.71
C GLU A 103 -6.55 -0.89 -8.28
N LYS A 104 -6.02 -1.01 -9.50
CA LYS A 104 -5.74 -2.31 -10.13
C LYS A 104 -4.78 -3.15 -9.31
N SER A 105 -3.69 -2.57 -8.78
CA SER A 105 -2.70 -3.33 -8.00
C SER A 105 -3.33 -4.00 -6.76
N LYS A 106 -4.26 -3.32 -6.08
CA LYS A 106 -5.01 -3.89 -4.95
C LYS A 106 -5.88 -5.06 -5.40
N ASN A 107 -6.65 -4.87 -6.48
CA ASN A 107 -7.53 -5.91 -7.01
C ASN A 107 -6.72 -7.12 -7.49
N VAL A 108 -5.63 -6.91 -8.21
CA VAL A 108 -4.73 -7.96 -8.69
C VAL A 108 -4.11 -8.74 -7.54
N SER A 109 -3.69 -8.05 -6.46
CA SER A 109 -3.14 -8.72 -5.28
C SER A 109 -4.19 -9.65 -4.63
N HIS A 110 -5.45 -9.23 -4.60
CA HIS A 110 -6.55 -10.05 -4.10
C HIS A 110 -6.83 -11.26 -5.02
N ILE A 111 -6.87 -11.06 -6.33
CA ILE A 111 -7.08 -12.14 -7.32
C ILE A 111 -5.96 -13.19 -7.20
N ILE A 112 -4.71 -12.77 -7.13
CA ILE A 112 -3.57 -13.69 -6.94
C ILE A 112 -3.77 -14.50 -5.66
N LYS A 113 -4.07 -13.84 -4.55
CA LYS A 113 -4.28 -14.50 -3.26
C LYS A 113 -5.38 -15.56 -3.33
N GLU A 114 -6.52 -15.22 -3.95
CA GLU A 114 -7.64 -16.16 -4.08
C GLU A 114 -7.31 -17.36 -4.98
N ARG A 115 -6.61 -17.14 -6.12
CA ARG A 115 -6.18 -18.23 -6.99
C ARG A 115 -5.16 -19.15 -6.29
N VAL A 116 -4.24 -18.59 -5.49
CA VAL A 116 -3.27 -19.39 -4.71
C VAL A 116 -3.99 -20.19 -3.60
N LYS A 117 -5.02 -19.63 -2.95
CA LYS A 117 -5.85 -20.38 -1.99
C LYS A 117 -6.55 -21.58 -2.62
N GLN A 118 -6.91 -21.52 -3.91
CA GLN A 118 -7.53 -22.64 -4.62
C GLN A 118 -6.60 -23.86 -4.73
N LEU A 119 -5.30 -23.69 -4.57
CA LEU A 119 -4.33 -24.81 -4.48
C LEU A 119 -4.50 -25.62 -3.19
N LYS A 120 -5.32 -25.12 -2.23
CA LYS A 120 -5.65 -25.79 -0.96
C LYS A 120 -4.42 -26.27 -0.18
N ILE A 121 -3.38 -25.45 -0.11
CA ILE A 121 -2.15 -25.75 0.63
C ILE A 121 -2.45 -25.57 2.12
N PRO A 122 -2.44 -26.64 2.92
CA PRO A 122 -2.84 -26.58 4.32
C PRO A 122 -1.78 -25.78 5.13
N ARG A 123 -2.25 -25.08 6.16
CA ARG A 123 -1.42 -24.42 7.18
C ARG A 123 -0.43 -23.39 6.66
N TYR A 124 -0.73 -22.73 5.52
CA TYR A 124 0.03 -21.60 5.05
C TYR A 124 -0.77 -20.31 5.12
N LYS A 125 -0.22 -19.30 5.80
CA LYS A 125 -0.67 -17.92 5.70
C LYS A 125 -0.06 -17.29 4.46
N LEU A 126 -0.90 -16.64 3.65
CA LEU A 126 -0.49 -16.04 2.40
C LEU A 126 -0.46 -14.51 2.51
N VAL A 127 0.69 -13.93 2.20
CA VAL A 127 0.86 -12.49 2.03
C VAL A 127 1.18 -12.22 0.57
N THR A 128 0.38 -11.39 -0.09
CA THR A 128 0.55 -11.05 -1.51
C THR A 128 0.86 -9.58 -1.64
N VAL A 129 1.92 -9.27 -2.37
CA VAL A 129 2.37 -7.91 -2.67
C VAL A 129 2.47 -7.76 -4.18
N VAL A 130 1.91 -6.66 -4.72
CA VAL A 130 1.99 -6.33 -6.14
C VAL A 130 2.58 -4.93 -6.29
N HIS A 131 3.64 -4.83 -7.08
CA HIS A 131 4.26 -3.58 -7.45
C HIS A 131 3.94 -3.29 -8.91
N VAL A 132 3.50 -2.07 -9.21
CA VAL A 132 3.24 -1.60 -10.57
C VAL A 132 3.92 -0.24 -10.73
N GLY A 133 4.60 -0.04 -11.84
CA GLY A 133 5.27 1.22 -12.12
C GLY A 133 5.35 1.50 -13.61
N GLU A 134 5.58 2.75 -13.97
CA GLU A 134 5.77 3.20 -15.33
C GLU A 134 7.09 2.66 -15.91
N ASN A 135 7.07 2.20 -17.13
CA ASN A 135 8.26 1.77 -17.86
C ASN A 135 8.76 2.91 -18.74
N GLN A 136 9.81 3.58 -18.32
CA GLN A 136 10.49 4.66 -19.04
C GLN A 136 11.90 4.22 -19.53
N GLY A 137 12.16 2.93 -19.58
CA GLY A 137 13.46 2.37 -19.92
C GLY A 137 14.47 2.37 -18.74
N GLN A 138 14.00 2.63 -17.53
CA GLN A 138 14.82 2.54 -16.31
C GLN A 138 14.94 1.10 -15.81
N ASP A 139 16.03 0.79 -15.12
CA ASP A 139 16.15 -0.44 -14.36
C ASP A 139 15.44 -0.32 -13.00
N VAL A 140 14.64 -1.33 -12.67
CA VAL A 140 13.97 -1.45 -11.38
C VAL A 140 14.42 -2.73 -10.68
N LYS A 141 14.92 -2.60 -9.45
CA LYS A 141 15.32 -3.73 -8.62
C LYS A 141 14.44 -3.77 -7.37
N ILE A 142 13.65 -4.83 -7.23
CA ILE A 142 12.79 -5.06 -6.07
C ILE A 142 13.37 -6.23 -5.28
N ALA A 143 13.71 -5.96 -4.02
CA ALA A 143 14.28 -6.96 -3.11
C ALA A 143 13.47 -6.97 -1.81
N SER A 144 13.36 -8.15 -1.20
CA SER A 144 12.76 -8.34 0.13
C SER A 144 13.70 -9.13 1.02
N GLN A 145 13.71 -8.79 2.30
CA GLN A 145 14.42 -9.55 3.31
C GLN A 145 13.42 -10.01 4.38
N CYS A 146 13.40 -11.32 4.64
CA CYS A 146 12.47 -11.94 5.58
C CYS A 146 13.25 -12.64 6.70
N LEU A 147 12.77 -12.44 7.94
CA LEU A 147 13.17 -13.30 9.08
C LEU A 147 12.07 -14.34 9.24
N TRP A 148 12.35 -15.56 8.81
CA TRP A 148 11.39 -16.64 8.77
C TRP A 148 12.07 -18.01 8.90
N ASN A 149 11.28 -19.09 8.95
CA ASN A 149 11.82 -20.43 8.92
C ASN A 149 12.19 -20.81 7.47
N CYS A 150 13.51 -20.82 7.15
CA CYS A 150 14.00 -21.14 5.82
C CYS A 150 13.69 -22.58 5.36
N GLU A 151 13.27 -23.48 6.24
CA GLU A 151 12.92 -24.84 5.89
C GLU A 151 11.51 -24.95 5.29
N PHE A 152 10.55 -24.23 5.86
CA PHE A 152 9.13 -24.36 5.51
C PHE A 152 8.57 -23.15 4.77
N ASP A 153 9.02 -21.95 5.14
CA ASP A 153 8.55 -20.72 4.52
C ASP A 153 9.18 -20.51 3.14
N ARG A 154 8.40 -20.06 2.19
CA ARG A 154 8.82 -19.83 0.81
C ARG A 154 8.16 -18.59 0.24
N SER A 155 8.80 -18.00 -0.76
CA SER A 155 8.21 -16.97 -1.59
C SER A 155 8.24 -17.37 -3.06
N ALA A 156 7.24 -16.93 -3.78
CA ALA A 156 7.14 -17.03 -5.22
C ALA A 156 7.01 -15.63 -5.81
N THR A 157 7.81 -15.32 -6.82
CA THR A 157 7.83 -14.01 -7.47
C THR A 157 7.78 -14.20 -8.97
N ALA A 158 6.90 -13.44 -9.65
CA ALA A 158 6.91 -13.34 -11.08
C ALA A 158 6.70 -11.88 -11.51
N SER A 159 7.29 -11.53 -12.64
CA SER A 159 7.19 -10.20 -13.24
C SER A 159 6.63 -10.30 -14.64
N TRP A 160 5.98 -9.22 -15.05
CA TRP A 160 5.46 -8.99 -16.37
C TRP A 160 5.71 -7.53 -16.76
N MET A 161 5.94 -7.28 -18.04
CA MET A 161 6.30 -5.94 -18.52
C MET A 161 5.76 -5.73 -19.93
N ASN A 162 5.29 -4.51 -20.20
CA ASN A 162 4.97 -4.02 -21.53
C ASN A 162 5.75 -2.71 -21.81
N PRO A 163 5.62 -2.08 -23.00
CA PRO A 163 6.32 -0.84 -23.30
C PRO A 163 5.99 0.34 -22.39
N TYR A 164 4.88 0.31 -21.67
CA TYR A 164 4.37 1.43 -20.87
C TYR A 164 4.45 1.23 -19.37
N LEU A 165 4.41 -0.02 -18.90
CA LEU A 165 4.43 -0.33 -17.48
C LEU A 165 5.12 -1.67 -17.19
N PHE A 166 5.62 -1.80 -15.95
CA PHE A 166 6.04 -3.08 -15.39
C PHE A 166 5.16 -3.44 -14.20
N ALA A 167 4.97 -4.73 -13.99
CA ALA A 167 4.27 -5.26 -12.83
C ALA A 167 5.03 -6.46 -12.27
N GLN A 168 5.16 -6.53 -10.94
CA GLN A 168 5.77 -7.65 -10.24
C GLN A 168 4.86 -8.07 -9.09
N GLY A 169 4.53 -9.35 -9.05
CA GLY A 169 3.80 -9.97 -7.95
C GLY A 169 4.71 -10.85 -7.12
N THR A 170 4.57 -10.80 -5.80
CA THR A 170 5.25 -11.69 -4.87
C THR A 170 4.25 -12.26 -3.88
N VAL A 171 4.28 -13.56 -3.69
CA VAL A 171 3.47 -14.28 -2.69
C VAL A 171 4.40 -14.93 -1.69
N PHE A 172 4.21 -14.58 -0.42
CA PHE A 172 4.90 -15.22 0.70
C PHE A 172 3.97 -16.26 1.31
N GLY A 173 4.44 -17.50 1.38
CA GLY A 173 3.77 -18.59 2.07
C GLY A 173 4.49 -18.85 3.40
N ILE A 174 3.81 -18.56 4.50
CA ILE A 174 4.33 -18.68 5.86
C ILE A 174 3.61 -19.83 6.54
N TYR A 175 4.36 -20.86 6.90
CA TYR A 175 3.81 -22.00 7.62
C TYR A 175 3.44 -21.62 9.06
N PHE A 176 2.34 -22.13 9.55
CA PHE A 176 1.94 -21.95 10.96
C PHE A 176 1.34 -23.24 11.51
N GLU A 177 1.61 -23.48 12.76
CA GLU A 177 1.05 -24.60 13.53
C GLU A 177 -0.44 -24.40 13.89
#